data_e24a35f51b158aea3865c23fca0bcf44
#
_entry.id   e24a35f51b158aea3865c23fca0bcf44
#
_cell.length_a   1.000
_cell.length_b   1.000
_cell.length_c   1.000
_cell.angle_alpha   90.00
_cell.angle_beta   90.00
_cell.angle_gamma   90.00
#
_symmetry.space_group_name_H-M   'P 1'
#
loop_
_entity.id
_entity.type
_entity.pdbx_description
1 polymer ?
#
loop_
_entity_poly.entity_id
_entity_poly.type
_entity_poly.pdbx_seq_one_letter_code
_entity_poly.pdbx_strand_id
1 'polypeptide(L)'
;MADKSEEVKGKIPPQNLDAEKSLLGAVLIDEEVLADVAEITHPSDFYDKNHGLIFAGMMRLFEKHKPVDLLTLTDELKRKDELELVGGSAYLTELTNYVPTAAHASAYAEMIAQAAVRRRLIKASGDISELGYDESTTTQELLEKAEAELFSVSDQSTKQDLVSLESILTDSFDRIEELSKNKGSLRGVRTGYRDLDNMTAGLQKSDLIILAARPAMGKTTLVTNLAYNVATIEKNPVLFFSLEMSKEQLVDRMLADASGVDSWNIRTGNLSDEDFAKLSEAMGEMAEAPIYIDDTPGLSVLEMRTKARRIAHENPLGLIIVDYLQLMQANGNHNGNRVQEVSEISRGLKLIARELNVPLIALSQLSRSVESRTPPIPQLADLRESGSIEQDADIVSFIYRPGYYEPDNPEVQNITDLIIAKHRNGPVGKVQLYFHPERLRFMSLDRKHE
;
A
#
# COMPACT_ATOMS: atom_id res chain seq x y z
N MET A 1 -7.55 6.14 -50.13
CA MET A 1 -7.68 6.61 -48.73
C MET A 1 -9.16 6.92 -48.56
N ALA A 2 -9.89 5.99 -47.96
CA ALA A 2 -11.33 6.12 -47.76
C ALA A 2 -11.56 6.77 -46.38
N ASP A 3 -12.27 7.88 -46.48
CA ASP A 3 -12.77 8.68 -45.36
C ASP A 3 -13.74 7.83 -44.52
N LYS A 4 -13.35 7.45 -43.33
CA LYS A 4 -14.24 6.84 -42.33
C LYS A 4 -14.66 7.90 -41.31
N SER A 5 -15.47 8.82 -41.76
CA SER A 5 -16.35 9.59 -40.86
C SER A 5 -17.52 8.66 -40.43
N GLU A 6 -17.30 7.74 -39.52
CA GLU A 6 -18.38 7.06 -38.82
C GLU A 6 -19.09 8.09 -37.91
N GLU A 7 -20.30 8.45 -38.28
CA GLU A 7 -21.26 9.18 -37.46
C GLU A 7 -21.31 8.55 -36.07
N VAL A 8 -21.04 9.33 -35.02
CA VAL A 8 -21.28 8.98 -33.65
C VAL A 8 -22.80 8.90 -33.42
N LYS A 9 -23.42 7.82 -33.88
CA LYS A 9 -24.73 7.41 -33.38
C LYS A 9 -24.56 7.14 -31.89
N GLY A 10 -25.39 7.80 -31.05
CA GLY A 10 -25.34 7.68 -29.61
C GLY A 10 -25.30 6.20 -29.23
N LYS A 11 -24.13 5.74 -28.76
CA LYS A 11 -23.93 4.35 -28.32
C LYS A 11 -24.79 4.14 -27.08
N ILE A 12 -25.67 3.14 -27.11
CA ILE A 12 -26.44 2.72 -25.95
C ILE A 12 -25.40 2.27 -24.87
N PRO A 13 -25.50 2.78 -23.63
CA PRO A 13 -24.60 2.35 -22.56
C PRO A 13 -24.66 0.82 -22.37
N PRO A 14 -23.54 0.17 -22.01
CA PRO A 14 -23.51 -1.26 -21.74
C PRO A 14 -24.57 -1.68 -20.74
N GLN A 15 -25.44 -2.62 -21.15
CA GLN A 15 -26.56 -3.12 -20.35
C GLN A 15 -26.88 -4.57 -20.69
N ASN A 16 -27.51 -5.28 -19.76
CA ASN A 16 -28.07 -6.60 -19.99
C ASN A 16 -29.37 -6.75 -19.20
N LEU A 17 -30.47 -6.24 -19.78
CA LEU A 17 -31.79 -6.24 -19.13
C LEU A 17 -32.31 -7.67 -18.88
N ASP A 18 -31.94 -8.62 -19.71
CA ASP A 18 -32.34 -10.02 -19.53
C ASP A 18 -31.64 -10.64 -18.30
N ALA A 19 -30.36 -10.31 -18.08
CA ALA A 19 -29.65 -10.72 -16.87
C ALA A 19 -30.24 -10.07 -15.62
N GLU A 20 -30.65 -8.78 -15.69
CA GLU A 20 -31.29 -8.08 -14.57
C GLU A 20 -32.60 -8.73 -14.17
N LYS A 21 -33.49 -8.98 -15.14
CA LYS A 21 -34.76 -9.69 -14.90
C LYS A 21 -34.55 -11.09 -14.36
N SER A 22 -33.55 -11.79 -14.93
CA SER A 22 -33.21 -13.16 -14.53
C SER A 22 -32.70 -13.22 -13.09
N LEU A 23 -31.86 -12.25 -12.69
CA LEU A 23 -31.36 -12.17 -11.33
C LEU A 23 -32.49 -11.91 -10.33
N LEU A 24 -33.32 -10.91 -10.60
CA LEU A 24 -34.45 -10.57 -9.71
C LEU A 24 -35.45 -11.73 -9.61
N GLY A 25 -35.73 -12.41 -10.71
CA GLY A 25 -36.57 -13.59 -10.73
C GLY A 25 -35.97 -14.77 -9.94
N ALA A 26 -34.67 -15.00 -10.07
CA ALA A 26 -33.95 -16.03 -9.35
C ALA A 26 -34.01 -15.84 -7.82
N VAL A 27 -33.82 -14.63 -7.34
CA VAL A 27 -33.94 -14.28 -5.91
C VAL A 27 -35.36 -14.48 -5.38
N LEU A 28 -36.40 -14.19 -6.18
CA LEU A 28 -37.78 -14.40 -5.78
C LEU A 28 -38.19 -15.89 -5.75
N ILE A 29 -37.47 -16.76 -6.48
CA ILE A 29 -37.66 -18.20 -6.47
C ILE A 29 -36.94 -18.85 -5.29
N ASP A 30 -35.73 -18.36 -4.99
CA ASP A 30 -34.88 -18.89 -3.92
C ASP A 30 -34.12 -17.73 -3.26
N GLU A 31 -34.55 -17.40 -2.03
CA GLU A 31 -33.95 -16.29 -1.28
C GLU A 31 -32.52 -16.55 -0.80
N GLU A 32 -32.10 -17.83 -0.72
CA GLU A 32 -30.76 -18.19 -0.25
C GLU A 32 -29.68 -17.66 -1.18
N VAL A 33 -29.97 -17.56 -2.49
CA VAL A 33 -28.99 -17.01 -3.47
C VAL A 33 -28.70 -15.52 -3.27
N LEU A 34 -29.55 -14.80 -2.50
CA LEU A 34 -29.37 -13.37 -2.29
C LEU A 34 -28.07 -13.05 -1.52
N ALA A 35 -27.65 -13.93 -0.62
CA ALA A 35 -26.38 -13.76 0.09
C ALA A 35 -25.20 -13.70 -0.88
N ASP A 36 -25.13 -14.65 -1.81
CA ASP A 36 -24.03 -14.76 -2.79
C ASP A 36 -24.07 -13.59 -3.78
N VAL A 37 -25.25 -13.23 -4.29
CA VAL A 37 -25.34 -12.17 -5.31
C VAL A 37 -25.16 -10.77 -4.72
N ALA A 38 -25.44 -10.57 -3.42
CA ALA A 38 -25.21 -9.30 -2.72
C ALA A 38 -23.71 -8.97 -2.58
N GLU A 39 -22.84 -9.97 -2.64
CA GLU A 39 -21.38 -9.76 -2.68
C GLU A 39 -20.91 -9.32 -4.07
N ILE A 40 -21.61 -9.71 -5.13
CA ILE A 40 -21.20 -9.49 -6.54
C ILE A 40 -21.76 -8.18 -7.09
N THR A 41 -23.02 -7.84 -6.79
CA THR A 41 -23.72 -6.69 -7.41
C THR A 41 -24.47 -5.85 -6.39
N HIS A 42 -24.63 -4.58 -6.70
CA HIS A 42 -25.33 -3.59 -5.88
C HIS A 42 -26.55 -3.01 -6.61
N PRO A 43 -27.53 -2.41 -5.90
CA PRO A 43 -28.66 -1.74 -6.53
C PRO A 43 -28.28 -0.69 -7.57
N SER A 44 -27.15 0.00 -7.39
CA SER A 44 -26.61 0.98 -8.33
C SER A 44 -26.03 0.39 -9.61
N ASP A 45 -25.79 -0.92 -9.65
CA ASP A 45 -25.21 -1.61 -10.79
C ASP A 45 -26.27 -1.97 -11.86
N PHE A 46 -27.54 -1.85 -11.54
CA PHE A 46 -28.61 -2.07 -12.50
C PHE A 46 -28.70 -0.90 -13.48
N TYR A 47 -28.93 -1.22 -14.75
CA TYR A 47 -29.18 -0.21 -15.77
C TYR A 47 -30.59 0.36 -15.67
N ASP A 48 -31.57 -0.52 -15.49
CA ASP A 48 -32.95 -0.11 -15.22
C ASP A 48 -33.07 0.31 -13.75
N LYS A 49 -33.44 1.58 -13.53
CA LYS A 49 -33.61 2.14 -12.18
C LYS A 49 -34.68 1.39 -11.38
N ASN A 50 -35.71 0.87 -12.05
CA ASN A 50 -36.76 0.11 -11.41
C ASN A 50 -36.25 -1.23 -10.90
N HIS A 51 -35.39 -1.92 -11.69
CA HIS A 51 -34.72 -3.13 -11.24
C HIS A 51 -33.82 -2.86 -10.04
N GLY A 52 -33.06 -1.75 -10.07
CA GLY A 52 -32.27 -1.32 -8.92
C GLY A 52 -33.10 -1.08 -7.66
N LEU A 53 -34.29 -0.46 -7.77
CA LEU A 53 -35.22 -0.28 -6.64
C LEU A 53 -35.76 -1.61 -6.11
N ILE A 54 -36.11 -2.55 -7.00
CA ILE A 54 -36.54 -3.90 -6.61
C ILE A 54 -35.42 -4.60 -5.84
N PHE A 55 -34.21 -4.61 -6.36
CA PHE A 55 -33.07 -5.23 -5.69
C PHE A 55 -32.75 -4.55 -4.35
N ALA A 56 -32.85 -3.23 -4.26
CA ALA A 56 -32.72 -2.49 -3.00
C ALA A 56 -33.80 -2.90 -1.99
N GLY A 57 -35.04 -3.16 -2.45
CA GLY A 57 -36.12 -3.70 -1.64
C GLY A 57 -35.78 -5.09 -1.07
N MET A 58 -35.26 -5.99 -1.90
CA MET A 58 -34.79 -7.31 -1.49
C MET A 58 -33.69 -7.21 -0.44
N MET A 59 -32.67 -6.37 -0.68
CA MET A 59 -31.57 -6.13 0.28
C MET A 59 -32.08 -5.61 1.63
N ARG A 60 -33.04 -4.67 1.64
CA ARG A 60 -33.63 -4.17 2.89
C ARG A 60 -34.37 -5.25 3.69
N LEU A 61 -35.01 -6.21 3.02
CA LEU A 61 -35.64 -7.36 3.70
C LEU A 61 -34.56 -8.30 4.28
N PHE A 62 -33.54 -8.60 3.50
CA PHE A 62 -32.42 -9.45 3.90
C PHE A 62 -31.69 -8.90 5.13
N GLU A 63 -31.35 -7.60 5.14
CA GLU A 63 -30.73 -6.92 6.29
C GLU A 63 -31.60 -6.99 7.56
N LYS A 64 -32.93 -7.03 7.41
CA LYS A 64 -33.89 -7.17 8.51
C LYS A 64 -34.17 -8.61 8.89
N HIS A 65 -33.47 -9.58 8.30
CA HIS A 65 -33.69 -11.01 8.47
C HIS A 65 -35.17 -11.42 8.22
N LYS A 66 -35.78 -10.82 7.20
CA LYS A 66 -37.15 -11.16 6.77
C LYS A 66 -37.08 -11.99 5.48
N PRO A 67 -38.04 -12.90 5.28
CA PRO A 67 -38.13 -13.66 4.03
C PRO A 67 -38.20 -12.73 2.82
N VAL A 68 -37.55 -13.11 1.71
CA VAL A 68 -37.53 -12.35 0.46
C VAL A 68 -38.36 -13.09 -0.56
N ASP A 69 -39.69 -12.90 -0.47
CA ASP A 69 -40.66 -13.46 -1.38
C ASP A 69 -41.54 -12.35 -2.02
N LEU A 70 -42.38 -12.75 -2.96
CA LEU A 70 -43.27 -11.83 -3.69
C LEU A 70 -44.16 -10.99 -2.74
N LEU A 71 -44.64 -11.57 -1.65
CA LEU A 71 -45.59 -10.91 -0.73
C LEU A 71 -44.84 -9.88 0.14
N THR A 72 -43.75 -10.29 0.75
CA THR A 72 -42.94 -9.44 1.65
C THR A 72 -42.29 -8.30 0.89
N LEU A 73 -41.79 -8.56 -0.35
CA LEU A 73 -41.21 -7.54 -1.23
C LEU A 73 -42.27 -6.52 -1.68
N THR A 74 -43.46 -6.98 -2.04
CA THR A 74 -44.57 -6.08 -2.40
C THR A 74 -44.93 -5.15 -1.23
N ASP A 75 -45.00 -5.67 -0.01
CA ASP A 75 -45.30 -4.88 1.19
C ASP A 75 -44.16 -3.88 1.50
N GLU A 76 -42.90 -4.29 1.38
CA GLU A 76 -41.74 -3.42 1.60
C GLU A 76 -41.68 -2.27 0.59
N LEU A 77 -41.89 -2.55 -0.70
CA LEU A 77 -41.95 -1.52 -1.75
C LEU A 77 -43.16 -0.59 -1.60
N LYS A 78 -44.29 -1.12 -1.17
CA LYS A 78 -45.49 -0.31 -0.89
C LYS A 78 -45.27 0.66 0.27
N ARG A 79 -44.60 0.23 1.34
CA ARG A 79 -44.28 1.09 2.49
C ARG A 79 -43.34 2.23 2.14
N LYS A 80 -42.59 2.12 1.07
CA LYS A 80 -41.66 3.13 0.58
C LYS A 80 -42.20 3.96 -0.59
N ASP A 81 -43.47 3.74 -0.97
CA ASP A 81 -44.10 4.36 -2.14
C ASP A 81 -43.35 4.05 -3.47
N GLU A 82 -42.61 2.94 -3.50
CA GLU A 82 -41.80 2.50 -4.65
C GLU A 82 -42.59 1.50 -5.55
N LEU A 83 -43.64 0.86 -5.08
CA LEU A 83 -44.34 -0.24 -5.75
C LEU A 83 -44.88 0.15 -7.13
N GLU A 84 -45.53 1.30 -7.25
CA GLU A 84 -46.07 1.76 -8.53
C GLU A 84 -44.96 2.15 -9.52
N LEU A 85 -43.81 2.66 -9.02
CA LEU A 85 -42.66 3.03 -9.84
C LEU A 85 -42.04 1.81 -10.52
N VAL A 86 -42.05 0.67 -9.84
CA VAL A 86 -41.42 -0.57 -10.36
C VAL A 86 -42.41 -1.40 -11.21
N GLY A 87 -43.59 -0.92 -11.50
CA GLY A 87 -44.59 -1.61 -12.34
C GLY A 87 -45.61 -2.44 -11.56
N GLY A 88 -45.72 -2.23 -10.25
CA GLY A 88 -46.71 -2.87 -9.39
C GLY A 88 -46.43 -4.37 -9.15
N SER A 89 -47.36 -5.00 -8.42
CA SER A 89 -47.25 -6.43 -8.10
C SER A 89 -47.32 -7.35 -9.34
N ALA A 90 -47.93 -6.85 -10.44
CA ALA A 90 -48.00 -7.61 -11.69
C ALA A 90 -46.60 -7.82 -12.30
N TYR A 91 -45.76 -6.79 -12.28
CA TYR A 91 -44.41 -6.88 -12.78
C TYR A 91 -43.50 -7.78 -11.90
N LEU A 92 -43.66 -7.72 -10.60
CA LEU A 92 -42.95 -8.63 -9.69
C LEU A 92 -43.32 -10.10 -9.95
N THR A 93 -44.61 -10.35 -10.26
CA THR A 93 -45.07 -11.70 -10.64
C THR A 93 -44.48 -12.13 -12.03
N GLU A 94 -44.35 -11.18 -12.97
CA GLU A 94 -43.71 -11.46 -14.26
C GLU A 94 -42.24 -11.88 -14.06
N LEU A 95 -41.50 -11.19 -13.18
CA LEU A 95 -40.10 -11.51 -12.89
C LEU A 95 -39.94 -12.93 -12.28
N THR A 96 -40.87 -13.36 -11.39
CA THR A 96 -40.82 -14.71 -10.83
C THR A 96 -40.97 -15.79 -11.91
N ASN A 97 -41.71 -15.50 -12.96
CA ASN A 97 -41.94 -16.43 -14.07
C ASN A 97 -40.85 -16.33 -15.19
N TYR A 98 -39.91 -15.37 -15.06
CA TYR A 98 -38.92 -15.12 -16.12
C TYR A 98 -37.85 -16.19 -16.21
N VAL A 99 -37.49 -16.82 -15.10
CA VAL A 99 -36.49 -17.88 -15.04
C VAL A 99 -37.05 -19.16 -14.41
N PRO A 100 -36.63 -20.33 -14.89
CA PRO A 100 -37.12 -21.60 -14.33
C PRO A 100 -36.36 -22.07 -13.07
N THR A 101 -35.19 -21.46 -12.76
CA THR A 101 -34.32 -21.90 -11.65
C THR A 101 -33.43 -20.76 -11.18
N ALA A 102 -33.05 -20.79 -9.90
CA ALA A 102 -32.12 -19.85 -9.28
C ALA A 102 -30.63 -20.24 -9.45
N ALA A 103 -30.34 -21.41 -10.00
CA ALA A 103 -28.98 -22.00 -10.04
C ALA A 103 -27.92 -21.14 -10.73
N HIS A 104 -28.31 -20.16 -11.55
CA HIS A 104 -27.38 -19.29 -12.28
C HIS A 104 -27.39 -17.83 -11.80
N ALA A 105 -27.91 -17.56 -10.61
CA ALA A 105 -28.04 -16.21 -10.08
C ALA A 105 -26.70 -15.46 -10.03
N SER A 106 -25.64 -16.10 -9.56
CA SER A 106 -24.29 -15.52 -9.49
C SER A 106 -23.75 -15.12 -10.89
N ALA A 107 -23.98 -15.95 -11.90
CA ALA A 107 -23.58 -15.62 -13.28
C ALA A 107 -24.32 -14.39 -13.83
N TYR A 108 -25.62 -14.26 -13.51
CA TYR A 108 -26.37 -13.05 -13.88
C TYR A 108 -25.90 -11.82 -13.13
N ALA A 109 -25.59 -11.95 -11.84
CA ALA A 109 -24.99 -10.86 -11.04
C ALA A 109 -23.65 -10.39 -11.62
N GLU A 110 -22.77 -11.32 -12.03
CA GLU A 110 -21.50 -10.98 -12.68
C GLU A 110 -21.69 -10.20 -14.00
N MET A 111 -22.66 -10.61 -14.83
CA MET A 111 -22.97 -9.90 -16.08
C MET A 111 -23.43 -8.47 -15.81
N ILE A 112 -24.24 -8.25 -14.78
CA ILE A 112 -24.70 -6.92 -14.36
C ILE A 112 -23.54 -6.08 -13.85
N ALA A 113 -22.71 -6.64 -12.96
CA ALA A 113 -21.55 -5.96 -12.40
C ALA A 113 -20.53 -5.56 -13.50
N GLN A 114 -20.25 -6.44 -14.46
CA GLN A 114 -19.37 -6.13 -15.59
C GLN A 114 -19.94 -5.00 -16.46
N ALA A 115 -21.24 -5.00 -16.73
CA ALA A 115 -21.88 -3.92 -17.49
C ALA A 115 -21.82 -2.59 -16.69
N ALA A 116 -22.00 -2.64 -15.38
CA ALA A 116 -21.90 -1.47 -14.50
C ALA A 116 -20.49 -0.88 -14.48
N VAL A 117 -19.43 -1.70 -14.39
CA VAL A 117 -18.03 -1.23 -14.48
C VAL A 117 -17.79 -0.48 -15.79
N ARG A 118 -18.27 -1.03 -16.91
CA ARG A 118 -18.15 -0.35 -18.22
C ARG A 118 -18.88 0.99 -18.24
N ARG A 119 -20.07 1.10 -17.64
CA ARG A 119 -20.80 2.37 -17.53
C ARG A 119 -20.06 3.38 -16.67
N ARG A 120 -19.50 2.94 -15.53
CA ARG A 120 -18.67 3.79 -14.66
C ARG A 120 -17.44 4.32 -15.40
N LEU A 121 -16.77 3.47 -16.18
CA LEU A 121 -15.63 3.91 -17.03
C LEU A 121 -16.05 4.94 -18.07
N ILE A 122 -17.20 4.75 -18.72
CA ILE A 122 -17.72 5.72 -19.71
C ILE A 122 -18.04 7.05 -19.01
N LYS A 123 -18.65 7.02 -17.83
CA LYS A 123 -18.95 8.21 -17.04
C LYS A 123 -17.67 8.93 -16.63
N ALA A 124 -16.73 8.22 -16.00
CA ALA A 124 -15.44 8.78 -15.58
C ALA A 124 -14.67 9.40 -16.76
N SER A 125 -14.71 8.76 -17.94
CA SER A 125 -14.10 9.32 -19.16
C SER A 125 -14.76 10.64 -19.59
N GLY A 126 -16.08 10.75 -19.40
CA GLY A 126 -16.82 12.00 -19.65
C GLY A 126 -16.43 13.09 -18.66
N ASP A 127 -16.41 12.76 -17.37
CA ASP A 127 -16.05 13.68 -16.28
C ASP A 127 -14.59 14.16 -16.43
N ILE A 128 -13.65 13.27 -16.80
CA ILE A 128 -12.26 13.61 -17.13
C ILE A 128 -12.17 14.52 -18.37
N SER A 129 -12.98 14.25 -19.41
CA SER A 129 -13.01 15.10 -20.58
C SER A 129 -13.50 16.51 -20.26
N GLU A 130 -14.49 16.66 -19.35
CA GLU A 130 -14.99 17.95 -18.90
C GLU A 130 -13.93 18.72 -18.09
N LEU A 131 -13.17 18.03 -17.24
CA LEU A 131 -12.02 18.63 -16.53
C LEU A 131 -11.01 19.27 -17.48
N GLY A 132 -10.79 18.64 -18.66
CA GLY A 132 -9.86 19.17 -19.68
C GLY A 132 -10.25 20.54 -20.27
N TYR A 133 -11.51 20.97 -20.13
CA TYR A 133 -12.00 22.27 -20.56
C TYR A 133 -12.01 23.32 -19.45
N ASP A 134 -11.65 22.95 -18.22
CA ASP A 134 -11.57 23.89 -17.08
C ASP A 134 -10.24 24.68 -17.09
N GLU A 135 -10.27 25.87 -17.66
CA GLU A 135 -9.12 26.78 -17.73
C GLU A 135 -8.76 27.40 -16.36
N SER A 136 -9.60 27.24 -15.33
CA SER A 136 -9.40 27.86 -14.01
C SER A 136 -8.53 27.03 -13.07
N THR A 137 -8.41 25.74 -13.32
CA THR A 137 -7.66 24.77 -12.50
C THR A 137 -6.24 24.56 -13.06
N THR A 138 -5.25 24.39 -12.19
CA THR A 138 -3.86 24.13 -12.64
C THR A 138 -3.76 22.73 -13.27
N THR A 139 -2.82 22.56 -14.22
CA THR A 139 -2.61 21.26 -14.92
C THR A 139 -2.35 20.13 -13.92
N GLN A 140 -1.64 20.41 -12.83
CA GLN A 140 -1.35 19.41 -11.80
C GLN A 140 -2.61 18.98 -11.05
N GLU A 141 -3.45 19.92 -10.64
CA GLU A 141 -4.74 19.62 -9.99
C GLU A 141 -5.71 18.88 -10.92
N LEU A 142 -5.68 19.19 -12.24
CA LEU A 142 -6.48 18.47 -13.24
C LEU A 142 -6.06 17.02 -13.34
N LEU A 143 -4.76 16.73 -13.37
CA LEU A 143 -4.24 15.37 -13.41
C LEU A 143 -4.61 14.57 -12.14
N GLU A 144 -4.48 15.18 -10.96
CA GLU A 144 -4.85 14.57 -9.69
C GLU A 144 -6.36 14.22 -9.64
N LYS A 145 -7.22 15.13 -10.11
CA LYS A 145 -8.68 14.88 -10.20
C LYS A 145 -8.99 13.75 -11.20
N ALA A 146 -8.34 13.73 -12.36
CA ALA A 146 -8.54 12.69 -13.37
C ALA A 146 -8.10 11.31 -12.85
N GLU A 147 -6.97 11.23 -12.15
CA GLU A 147 -6.51 10.00 -11.51
C GLU A 147 -7.49 9.53 -10.43
N ALA A 148 -8.01 10.46 -9.60
CA ALA A 148 -9.00 10.12 -8.57
C ALA A 148 -10.29 9.56 -9.17
N GLU A 149 -10.79 10.11 -10.29
CA GLU A 149 -11.96 9.60 -10.99
C GLU A 149 -11.74 8.20 -11.55
N LEU A 150 -10.61 7.93 -12.20
CA LEU A 150 -10.26 6.59 -12.67
C LEU A 150 -10.10 5.60 -11.51
N PHE A 151 -9.49 6.06 -10.42
CA PHE A 151 -9.29 5.25 -9.23
C PHE A 151 -10.62 4.83 -8.58
N SER A 152 -11.59 5.75 -8.51
CA SER A 152 -12.93 5.47 -7.95
C SER A 152 -13.62 4.29 -8.65
N VAL A 153 -13.40 4.13 -9.95
CA VAL A 153 -13.95 3.01 -10.73
C VAL A 153 -13.26 1.68 -10.37
N SER A 154 -11.94 1.72 -10.12
CA SER A 154 -11.14 0.54 -9.77
C SER A 154 -11.40 0.07 -8.34
N ASP A 155 -11.52 1.00 -7.39
CA ASP A 155 -11.67 0.69 -5.95
C ASP A 155 -12.98 -0.03 -5.62
N GLN A 156 -14.06 0.33 -6.32
CA GLN A 156 -15.36 -0.34 -6.17
C GLN A 156 -15.40 -1.77 -6.75
N SER A 157 -14.44 -2.13 -7.60
CA SER A 157 -14.35 -3.47 -8.19
C SER A 157 -13.44 -4.44 -7.41
N THR A 158 -12.65 -3.94 -6.46
CA THR A 158 -11.69 -4.74 -5.67
C THR A 158 -12.27 -4.98 -4.28
N LYS A 159 -13.40 -5.69 -4.18
CA LYS A 159 -13.80 -6.27 -2.90
C LYS A 159 -12.85 -7.42 -2.58
N GLN A 160 -12.20 -7.37 -1.42
CA GLN A 160 -11.52 -8.54 -0.87
C GLN A 160 -12.60 -9.59 -0.57
N ASP A 161 -12.55 -10.72 -1.26
CA ASP A 161 -13.40 -11.85 -0.98
C ASP A 161 -13.23 -12.28 0.49
N LEU A 162 -14.36 -12.56 1.16
CA LEU A 162 -14.34 -13.20 2.45
C LEU A 162 -13.80 -14.62 2.23
N VAL A 163 -12.62 -14.89 2.78
CA VAL A 163 -11.96 -16.19 2.64
C VAL A 163 -12.32 -17.05 3.85
N SER A 164 -12.77 -18.27 3.63
CA SER A 164 -13.11 -19.19 4.73
C SER A 164 -11.86 -19.55 5.54
N LEU A 165 -12.04 -19.75 6.86
CA LEU A 165 -10.94 -20.19 7.74
C LEU A 165 -10.30 -21.48 7.25
N GLU A 166 -11.09 -22.39 6.68
CA GLU A 166 -10.64 -23.67 6.17
C GLU A 166 -9.60 -23.53 5.05
N SER A 167 -9.84 -22.64 4.07
CA SER A 167 -8.88 -22.39 2.99
C SER A 167 -7.60 -21.76 3.51
N ILE A 168 -7.70 -20.80 4.46
CA ILE A 168 -6.54 -20.15 5.06
C ILE A 168 -5.69 -21.14 5.88
N LEU A 169 -6.33 -22.12 6.55
CA LEU A 169 -5.64 -23.12 7.34
C LEU A 169 -4.78 -24.04 6.48
N THR A 170 -5.25 -24.45 5.32
CA THR A 170 -4.49 -25.26 4.36
C THR A 170 -3.23 -24.54 3.92
N ASP A 171 -3.35 -23.29 3.43
CA ASP A 171 -2.21 -22.48 3.01
C ASP A 171 -1.23 -22.20 4.17
N SER A 172 -1.77 -22.04 5.39
CA SER A 172 -0.96 -21.79 6.58
C SER A 172 -0.16 -23.03 7.00
N PHE A 173 -0.75 -24.21 6.88
CA PHE A 173 -0.09 -25.48 7.19
C PHE A 173 1.06 -25.74 6.23
N ASP A 174 0.83 -25.61 4.92
CA ASP A 174 1.85 -25.78 3.89
C ASP A 174 3.04 -24.86 4.11
N ARG A 175 2.77 -23.60 4.42
CA ARG A 175 3.79 -22.62 4.76
C ARG A 175 4.60 -22.98 6.02
N ILE A 176 3.93 -23.48 7.09
CA ILE A 176 4.61 -23.90 8.33
C ILE A 176 5.48 -25.13 8.05
N GLU A 177 5.00 -26.05 7.23
CA GLU A 177 5.76 -27.24 6.83
C GLU A 177 7.02 -26.86 6.04
N GLU A 178 6.91 -25.93 5.10
CA GLU A 178 8.03 -25.41 4.33
C GLU A 178 9.09 -24.75 5.22
N LEU A 179 8.68 -23.87 6.14
CA LEU A 179 9.57 -23.24 7.12
C LEU A 179 10.26 -24.27 8.04
N SER A 180 9.54 -25.33 8.41
CA SER A 180 10.11 -26.39 9.25
C SER A 180 11.16 -27.25 8.51
N LYS A 181 10.97 -27.48 7.22
CA LYS A 181 11.92 -28.22 6.36
C LYS A 181 13.19 -27.41 6.08
N ASN A 182 13.04 -26.09 5.95
CA ASN A 182 14.13 -25.16 5.63
C ASN A 182 14.60 -24.43 6.90
N LYS A 183 15.17 -25.16 7.86
CA LYS A 183 15.72 -24.56 9.10
C LYS A 183 16.77 -23.50 8.75
N GLY A 184 16.47 -22.22 9.03
CA GLY A 184 17.32 -21.06 8.74
C GLY A 184 16.85 -20.19 7.57
N SER A 185 15.78 -20.55 6.86
CA SER A 185 15.11 -19.63 5.96
C SER A 185 14.32 -18.62 6.81
N LEU A 186 14.46 -17.34 6.48
CA LEU A 186 13.65 -16.27 7.08
C LEU A 186 12.32 -16.19 6.34
N ARG A 187 11.27 -15.88 7.08
CA ARG A 187 9.93 -15.68 6.51
C ARG A 187 9.84 -14.39 5.68
N GLY A 188 10.51 -13.33 6.17
CA GLY A 188 10.54 -12.01 5.57
C GLY A 188 11.77 -11.77 4.71
N VAL A 189 11.85 -10.59 4.11
CA VAL A 189 12.99 -10.11 3.33
C VAL A 189 14.19 -9.90 4.25
N ARG A 190 15.36 -10.47 3.91
CA ARG A 190 16.59 -10.32 4.70
C ARG A 190 17.11 -8.90 4.64
N THR A 191 17.50 -8.38 5.79
CA THR A 191 18.09 -7.04 5.91
C THR A 191 19.61 -7.04 5.68
N GLY A 192 20.24 -8.21 5.76
CA GLY A 192 21.70 -8.36 5.78
C GLY A 192 22.32 -8.14 7.16
N TYR A 193 21.51 -7.80 8.17
CA TYR A 193 21.94 -7.68 9.58
C TYR A 193 21.41 -8.86 10.39
N ARG A 194 22.29 -9.83 10.68
CA ARG A 194 21.91 -11.11 11.29
C ARG A 194 21.06 -10.98 12.54
N ASP A 195 21.45 -10.10 13.48
CA ASP A 195 20.75 -9.96 14.74
C ASP A 195 19.38 -9.29 14.56
N LEU A 196 19.26 -8.36 13.61
CA LEU A 196 17.99 -7.77 13.21
C LEU A 196 17.09 -8.82 12.57
N ASP A 197 17.62 -9.58 11.63
CA ASP A 197 16.90 -10.66 10.95
C ASP A 197 16.43 -11.74 11.92
N ASN A 198 17.24 -12.10 12.92
CA ASN A 198 16.83 -13.04 13.99
C ASN A 198 15.69 -12.49 14.85
N MET A 199 15.69 -11.18 15.14
CA MET A 199 14.67 -10.56 15.97
C MET A 199 13.34 -10.33 15.25
N THR A 200 13.39 -10.01 13.93
CA THR A 200 12.20 -9.70 13.13
C THR A 200 11.73 -10.86 12.25
N ALA A 201 12.51 -11.95 12.16
CA ALA A 201 12.38 -13.01 11.16
C ALA A 201 12.42 -12.46 9.71
N GLY A 202 13.22 -11.39 9.49
CA GLY A 202 13.23 -10.58 8.26
C GLY A 202 12.09 -9.56 8.20
N LEU A 203 12.10 -8.67 7.19
CA LEU A 203 11.04 -7.69 6.99
C LEU A 203 9.80 -8.40 6.42
N GLN A 204 8.70 -8.39 7.17
CA GLN A 204 7.50 -9.13 6.78
C GLN A 204 6.71 -8.37 5.71
N LYS A 205 6.15 -9.11 4.76
CA LYS A 205 5.23 -8.56 3.75
C LYS A 205 4.05 -7.87 4.43
N SER A 206 3.58 -6.79 3.81
CA SER A 206 2.46 -5.96 4.31
C SER A 206 2.74 -5.19 5.61
N ASP A 207 3.94 -5.28 6.19
CA ASP A 207 4.30 -4.52 7.39
C ASP A 207 4.71 -3.08 7.05
N LEU A 208 4.22 -2.15 7.87
CA LEU A 208 4.72 -0.78 7.96
C LEU A 208 5.75 -0.71 9.09
N ILE A 209 7.00 -0.39 8.72
CA ILE A 209 8.13 -0.32 9.62
C ILE A 209 8.56 1.15 9.74
N ILE A 210 8.52 1.69 10.93
CA ILE A 210 8.99 3.05 11.21
C ILE A 210 10.40 2.99 11.76
N LEU A 211 11.32 3.69 11.09
CA LEU A 211 12.68 3.90 11.57
C LEU A 211 12.87 5.38 11.92
N ALA A 212 12.97 5.69 13.19
CA ALA A 212 13.06 7.07 13.63
C ALA A 212 14.39 7.37 14.32
N ALA A 213 14.87 8.60 14.11
CA ALA A 213 16.12 9.07 14.71
C ALA A 213 16.15 10.60 14.82
N ARG A 214 17.05 11.11 15.67
CA ARG A 214 17.49 12.50 15.61
C ARG A 214 18.38 12.73 14.37
N PRO A 215 18.50 13.98 13.88
CA PRO A 215 19.44 14.31 12.81
C PRO A 215 20.87 13.83 13.11
N ALA A 216 21.62 13.49 12.07
CA ALA A 216 23.01 13.02 12.13
C ALA A 216 23.23 11.63 12.79
N MET A 217 22.17 10.91 13.19
CA MET A 217 22.29 9.55 13.76
C MET A 217 22.51 8.46 12.68
N GLY A 218 22.48 8.79 11.39
CA GLY A 218 22.71 7.84 10.32
C GLY A 218 21.45 7.15 9.78
N LYS A 219 20.26 7.76 9.97
CA LYS A 219 18.96 7.23 9.53
C LYS A 219 18.96 6.86 8.04
N THR A 220 19.25 7.82 7.15
CA THR A 220 19.34 7.60 5.68
C THR A 220 20.43 6.59 5.34
N THR A 221 21.57 6.64 6.02
CA THR A 221 22.68 5.69 5.80
C THR A 221 22.25 4.25 6.09
N LEU A 222 21.53 3.99 7.19
CA LEU A 222 21.09 2.64 7.51
C LEU A 222 20.13 2.10 6.44
N VAL A 223 19.19 2.90 5.96
CA VAL A 223 18.24 2.42 4.94
C VAL A 223 18.85 2.33 3.54
N THR A 224 19.88 3.13 3.21
CA THR A 224 20.64 2.93 1.96
C THR A 224 21.43 1.62 2.00
N ASN A 225 22.06 1.28 3.13
CA ASN A 225 22.70 -0.02 3.30
C ASN A 225 21.68 -1.17 3.24
N LEU A 226 20.50 -1.02 3.88
CA LEU A 226 19.40 -1.99 3.78
C LEU A 226 18.94 -2.18 2.33
N ALA A 227 18.72 -1.08 1.60
CA ALA A 227 18.32 -1.11 0.20
C ALA A 227 19.31 -1.90 -0.65
N TYR A 228 20.61 -1.59 -0.47
CA TYR A 228 21.68 -2.26 -1.18
C TYR A 228 21.77 -3.76 -0.82
N ASN A 229 21.69 -4.10 0.46
CA ASN A 229 21.69 -5.50 0.90
C ASN A 229 20.52 -6.29 0.32
N VAL A 230 19.28 -5.75 0.38
CA VAL A 230 18.10 -6.41 -0.17
C VAL A 230 18.22 -6.63 -1.67
N ALA A 231 18.72 -5.62 -2.40
CA ALA A 231 18.86 -5.70 -3.85
C ALA A 231 19.96 -6.64 -4.30
N THR A 232 21.07 -6.76 -3.54
CA THR A 232 22.24 -7.57 -3.93
C THR A 232 22.20 -9.00 -3.39
N ILE A 233 21.78 -9.18 -2.12
CA ILE A 233 21.75 -10.50 -1.47
C ILE A 233 20.54 -11.32 -1.95
N GLU A 234 19.35 -10.69 -1.90
CA GLU A 234 18.07 -11.36 -2.24
C GLU A 234 17.70 -11.17 -3.72
N LYS A 235 18.37 -10.25 -4.43
CA LYS A 235 18.02 -9.80 -5.78
C LYS A 235 16.57 -9.33 -5.91
N ASN A 236 16.01 -8.86 -4.80
CA ASN A 236 14.66 -8.34 -4.75
C ASN A 236 14.65 -6.86 -5.15
N PRO A 237 13.73 -6.43 -6.05
CA PRO A 237 13.60 -5.02 -6.42
C PRO A 237 13.25 -4.14 -5.23
N VAL A 238 13.98 -3.03 -5.09
CA VAL A 238 13.79 -2.03 -4.03
C VAL A 238 13.34 -0.72 -4.66
N LEU A 239 12.26 -0.14 -4.15
CA LEU A 239 11.78 1.18 -4.54
C LEU A 239 12.06 2.17 -3.41
N PHE A 240 12.89 3.19 -3.72
CA PHE A 240 13.34 4.19 -2.76
C PHE A 240 12.77 5.57 -3.12
N PHE A 241 11.89 6.11 -2.29
CA PHE A 241 11.41 7.48 -2.37
C PHE A 241 12.26 8.38 -1.48
N SER A 242 13.05 9.26 -2.09
CA SER A 242 13.95 10.19 -1.41
C SER A 242 13.40 11.60 -1.48
N LEU A 243 12.78 12.06 -0.42
CA LEU A 243 12.17 13.40 -0.36
C LEU A 243 13.13 14.46 0.21
N GLU A 244 14.25 14.03 0.83
CA GLU A 244 15.26 14.91 1.45
C GLU A 244 16.51 15.06 0.59
N MET A 245 16.94 14.00 -0.07
CA MET A 245 18.22 13.95 -0.80
C MET A 245 17.98 13.67 -2.28
N SER A 246 18.83 14.22 -3.14
CA SER A 246 18.81 13.88 -4.57
C SER A 246 19.27 12.45 -4.82
N LYS A 247 18.87 11.87 -5.93
CA LYS A 247 19.26 10.52 -6.35
C LYS A 247 20.78 10.36 -6.49
N GLU A 248 21.48 11.41 -6.96
CA GLU A 248 22.94 11.41 -7.07
C GLU A 248 23.59 11.26 -5.69
N GLN A 249 23.10 12.00 -4.68
CA GLN A 249 23.61 11.92 -3.31
C GLN A 249 23.39 10.54 -2.68
N LEU A 250 22.27 9.87 -3.00
CA LEU A 250 22.02 8.50 -2.56
C LEU A 250 22.98 7.50 -3.23
N VAL A 251 23.19 7.64 -4.53
CA VAL A 251 24.14 6.80 -5.28
C VAL A 251 25.56 6.96 -4.75
N ASP A 252 26.01 8.19 -4.46
CA ASP A 252 27.32 8.44 -3.87
C ASP A 252 27.49 7.72 -2.53
N ARG A 253 26.43 7.69 -1.68
CA ARG A 253 26.45 6.96 -0.41
C ARG A 253 26.51 5.45 -0.60
N MET A 254 25.76 4.92 -1.55
CA MET A 254 25.79 3.49 -1.87
C MET A 254 27.16 3.10 -2.44
N LEU A 255 27.79 3.95 -3.28
CA LEU A 255 29.12 3.75 -3.80
C LEU A 255 30.20 3.74 -2.71
N ALA A 256 30.10 4.66 -1.73
CA ALA A 256 31.01 4.68 -0.58
C ALA A 256 30.90 3.39 0.25
N ASP A 257 29.68 2.90 0.47
CA ASP A 257 29.44 1.63 1.17
C ASP A 257 29.98 0.43 0.40
N ALA A 258 29.64 0.30 -0.88
CA ALA A 258 30.00 -0.84 -1.73
C ALA A 258 31.50 -0.91 -2.00
N SER A 259 32.13 0.22 -2.38
CA SER A 259 33.55 0.28 -2.72
C SER A 259 34.47 0.30 -1.49
N GLY A 260 33.95 0.72 -0.33
CA GLY A 260 34.75 0.98 0.87
C GLY A 260 35.68 2.19 0.75
N VAL A 261 35.51 3.04 -0.26
CA VAL A 261 36.22 4.31 -0.43
C VAL A 261 35.62 5.35 0.49
N ASP A 262 36.45 6.23 1.05
CA ASP A 262 36.01 7.32 1.90
C ASP A 262 35.00 8.23 1.16
N SER A 263 33.83 8.42 1.75
CA SER A 263 32.76 9.23 1.17
C SER A 263 33.15 10.70 0.96
N TRP A 264 34.06 11.24 1.77
CA TRP A 264 34.60 12.56 1.60
C TRP A 264 35.51 12.65 0.38
N ASN A 265 36.36 11.62 0.13
CA ASN A 265 37.20 11.54 -1.05
C ASN A 265 36.39 11.45 -2.34
N ILE A 266 35.28 10.66 -2.33
CA ILE A 266 34.34 10.62 -3.45
C ILE A 266 33.76 12.01 -3.72
N ARG A 267 33.29 12.68 -2.67
CA ARG A 267 32.65 13.98 -2.77
C ARG A 267 33.58 15.11 -3.22
N THR A 268 34.86 15.05 -2.81
CA THR A 268 35.87 16.08 -3.14
C THR A 268 36.65 15.78 -4.39
N GLY A 269 36.50 14.58 -4.96
CA GLY A 269 37.30 14.12 -6.12
C GLY A 269 38.74 13.79 -5.79
N ASN A 270 39.11 13.65 -4.51
CA ASN A 270 40.46 13.32 -4.06
C ASN A 270 40.63 11.81 -4.03
N LEU A 271 40.72 11.19 -5.21
CA LEU A 271 40.72 9.75 -5.41
C LEU A 271 42.08 9.30 -5.96
N SER A 272 42.61 8.21 -5.41
CA SER A 272 43.76 7.51 -5.95
C SER A 272 43.37 6.56 -7.09
N ASP A 273 44.34 6.08 -7.87
CA ASP A 273 44.11 5.07 -8.92
C ASP A 273 43.51 3.79 -8.33
N GLU A 274 43.88 3.42 -7.10
CA GLU A 274 43.31 2.28 -6.37
C GLU A 274 41.83 2.53 -6.03
N ASP A 275 41.47 3.76 -5.60
CA ASP A 275 40.09 4.12 -5.31
C ASP A 275 39.22 4.09 -6.57
N PHE A 276 39.74 4.55 -7.72
CA PHE A 276 39.05 4.44 -9.00
C PHE A 276 38.80 2.98 -9.41
N ALA A 277 39.78 2.09 -9.16
CA ALA A 277 39.57 0.66 -9.44
C ALA A 277 38.47 0.06 -8.58
N LYS A 278 38.46 0.35 -7.25
CA LYS A 278 37.39 -0.10 -6.31
C LYS A 278 36.02 0.47 -6.68
N LEU A 279 35.96 1.74 -7.06
CA LEU A 279 34.70 2.38 -7.49
C LEU A 279 34.19 1.73 -8.79
N SER A 280 35.06 1.45 -9.76
CA SER A 280 34.66 0.79 -11.02
C SER A 280 34.12 -0.61 -10.78
N GLU A 281 34.70 -1.39 -9.88
CA GLU A 281 34.21 -2.71 -9.48
C GLU A 281 32.85 -2.61 -8.83
N ALA A 282 32.67 -1.72 -7.81
CA ALA A 282 31.43 -1.48 -7.12
C ALA A 282 30.33 -0.98 -8.07
N MET A 283 30.65 -0.11 -9.03
CA MET A 283 29.70 0.34 -10.05
C MET A 283 29.21 -0.82 -10.93
N GLY A 284 30.09 -1.77 -11.27
CA GLY A 284 29.71 -2.97 -12.01
C GLY A 284 28.69 -3.81 -11.25
N GLU A 285 28.92 -4.06 -9.95
CA GLU A 285 27.97 -4.81 -9.10
C GLU A 285 26.65 -4.05 -8.88
N MET A 286 26.72 -2.74 -8.64
CA MET A 286 25.55 -1.91 -8.43
C MET A 286 24.67 -1.78 -9.67
N ALA A 287 25.24 -1.83 -10.87
CA ALA A 287 24.48 -1.75 -12.13
C ALA A 287 23.52 -2.95 -12.30
N GLU A 288 23.81 -4.08 -11.67
CA GLU A 288 22.93 -5.26 -11.69
C GLU A 288 21.89 -5.25 -10.55
N ALA A 289 22.04 -4.36 -9.56
CA ALA A 289 21.12 -4.28 -8.42
C ALA A 289 19.80 -3.62 -8.82
N PRO A 290 18.64 -4.27 -8.62
CA PRO A 290 17.35 -3.74 -9.02
C PRO A 290 16.84 -2.69 -8.01
N ILE A 291 17.47 -1.51 -8.00
CA ILE A 291 17.09 -0.37 -7.14
C ILE A 291 16.49 0.74 -7.99
N TYR A 292 15.26 1.14 -7.69
CA TYR A 292 14.56 2.26 -8.33
C TYR A 292 14.51 3.43 -7.35
N ILE A 293 14.96 4.60 -7.77
CA ILE A 293 15.01 5.81 -6.93
C ILE A 293 14.10 6.88 -7.53
N ASP A 294 13.25 7.44 -6.69
CA ASP A 294 12.42 8.60 -7.02
C ASP A 294 12.74 9.73 -6.02
N ASP A 295 13.25 10.84 -6.52
CA ASP A 295 13.64 12.03 -5.73
C ASP A 295 12.68 13.21 -5.96
N THR A 296 11.43 12.94 -6.36
CA THR A 296 10.39 13.97 -6.53
C THR A 296 10.04 14.59 -5.17
N PRO A 297 10.22 15.89 -4.98
CA PRO A 297 9.90 16.55 -3.71
C PRO A 297 8.38 16.68 -3.50
N GLY A 298 7.94 16.62 -2.25
CA GLY A 298 6.55 16.89 -1.88
C GLY A 298 5.55 15.85 -2.42
N LEU A 299 5.97 14.60 -2.59
CA LEU A 299 5.15 13.53 -3.12
C LEU A 299 3.95 13.23 -2.22
N SER A 300 2.77 13.11 -2.80
CA SER A 300 1.56 12.67 -2.11
C SER A 300 1.50 11.15 -1.97
N VAL A 301 0.68 10.64 -1.04
CA VAL A 301 0.45 9.20 -0.87
C VAL A 301 -0.13 8.57 -2.14
N LEU A 302 -1.00 9.29 -2.86
CA LEU A 302 -1.63 8.81 -4.09
C LEU A 302 -0.61 8.65 -5.23
N GLU A 303 0.24 9.66 -5.45
CA GLU A 303 1.31 9.60 -6.45
C GLU A 303 2.29 8.48 -6.15
N MET A 304 2.70 8.33 -4.87
CA MET A 304 3.56 7.25 -4.41
C MET A 304 2.94 5.88 -4.71
N ARG A 305 1.66 5.70 -4.41
CA ARG A 305 0.90 4.47 -4.69
C ARG A 305 0.89 4.15 -6.18
N THR A 306 0.63 5.16 -7.03
CA THR A 306 0.59 5.00 -8.49
C THR A 306 1.95 4.56 -9.04
N LYS A 307 3.04 5.22 -8.60
CA LYS A 307 4.41 4.88 -9.01
C LYS A 307 4.80 3.48 -8.52
N ALA A 308 4.48 3.14 -7.26
CA ALA A 308 4.78 1.83 -6.68
C ALA A 308 4.01 0.70 -7.40
N ARG A 309 2.73 0.89 -7.73
CA ARG A 309 1.95 -0.07 -8.52
C ARG A 309 2.56 -0.31 -9.91
N ARG A 310 2.99 0.74 -10.60
CA ARG A 310 3.62 0.61 -11.91
C ARG A 310 4.86 -0.26 -11.85
N ILE A 311 5.77 0.00 -10.92
CA ILE A 311 6.99 -0.80 -10.76
C ILE A 311 6.65 -2.24 -10.33
N ALA A 312 5.70 -2.42 -9.38
CA ALA A 312 5.27 -3.73 -8.91
C ALA A 312 4.65 -4.60 -10.01
N HIS A 313 4.01 -3.99 -11.00
CA HIS A 313 3.45 -4.70 -12.15
C HIS A 313 4.54 -5.21 -13.10
N GLU A 314 5.63 -4.46 -13.27
CA GLU A 314 6.76 -4.86 -14.11
C GLU A 314 7.69 -5.84 -13.39
N ASN A 315 7.95 -5.60 -12.09
CA ASN A 315 8.87 -6.38 -11.25
C ASN A 315 8.29 -6.50 -9.83
N PRO A 316 8.09 -7.73 -9.30
CA PRO A 316 7.63 -7.92 -7.93
C PRO A 316 8.54 -7.22 -6.93
N LEU A 317 8.04 -6.19 -6.24
CA LEU A 317 8.82 -5.44 -5.26
C LEU A 317 9.13 -6.26 -4.02
N GLY A 318 10.37 -6.17 -3.53
CA GLY A 318 10.82 -6.76 -2.27
C GLY A 318 10.78 -5.80 -1.10
N LEU A 319 10.97 -4.49 -1.35
CA LEU A 319 11.02 -3.47 -0.30
C LEU A 319 10.65 -2.10 -0.86
N ILE A 320 9.90 -1.32 -0.08
CA ILE A 320 9.67 0.11 -0.34
C ILE A 320 10.29 0.91 0.80
N ILE A 321 11.02 1.99 0.49
CA ILE A 321 11.64 2.90 1.46
C ILE A 321 11.17 4.33 1.19
N VAL A 322 10.85 5.08 2.25
CA VAL A 322 10.42 6.48 2.19
C VAL A 322 11.27 7.33 3.13
N ASP A 323 12.09 8.22 2.60
CA ASP A 323 12.95 9.14 3.37
C ASP A 323 12.58 10.60 3.13
N TYR A 324 11.83 11.23 4.01
CA TYR A 324 11.15 10.82 5.21
C TYR A 324 9.69 11.33 5.23
N LEU A 325 8.82 10.68 5.96
CA LEU A 325 7.37 10.86 5.90
C LEU A 325 6.89 12.30 6.18
N GLN A 326 7.62 13.09 6.99
CA GLN A 326 7.24 14.48 7.27
C GLN A 326 7.44 15.44 6.09
N LEU A 327 8.08 15.03 4.99
CA LEU A 327 8.18 15.81 3.75
C LEU A 327 7.09 15.46 2.74
N MET A 328 6.29 14.44 3.01
CA MET A 328 5.14 14.07 2.18
C MET A 328 4.01 15.11 2.31
N GLN A 329 3.20 15.20 1.26
CA GLN A 329 1.99 16.00 1.23
C GLN A 329 0.76 15.12 1.53
N ALA A 330 -0.15 15.63 2.37
CA ALA A 330 -1.46 15.03 2.58
C ALA A 330 -2.44 15.53 1.50
N ASN A 331 -3.39 14.66 1.10
CA ASN A 331 -4.35 14.99 0.02
C ASN A 331 -5.49 15.93 0.45
N GLY A 332 -5.56 16.34 1.72
CA GLY A 332 -6.64 17.16 2.28
C GLY A 332 -6.21 18.54 2.74
N ASN A 333 -7.16 19.49 2.76
CA ASN A 333 -6.93 20.80 3.37
C ASN A 333 -7.11 20.69 4.90
N HIS A 334 -6.04 20.38 5.61
CA HIS A 334 -6.05 20.15 7.06
C HIS A 334 -5.92 21.42 7.91
N ASN A 335 -6.05 22.62 7.30
CA ASN A 335 -5.96 23.91 7.98
C ASN A 335 -4.73 24.05 8.90
N GLY A 336 -3.60 23.45 8.51
CA GLY A 336 -2.34 23.47 9.26
C GLY A 336 -2.27 22.52 10.45
N ASN A 337 -3.19 21.55 10.58
CA ASN A 337 -3.11 20.52 11.62
C ASN A 337 -2.15 19.39 11.22
N ARG A 338 -0.87 19.59 11.55
CA ARG A 338 0.21 18.66 11.20
C ARG A 338 0.00 17.24 11.73
N VAL A 339 -0.65 17.08 12.87
CA VAL A 339 -0.95 15.75 13.45
C VAL A 339 -1.91 14.97 12.55
N GLN A 340 -2.92 15.64 11.99
CA GLN A 340 -3.87 15.00 11.07
C GLN A 340 -3.21 14.64 9.74
N GLU A 341 -2.36 15.52 9.19
CA GLU A 341 -1.61 15.25 7.96
C GLU A 341 -0.74 14.01 8.09
N VAL A 342 0.04 13.93 9.17
CA VAL A 342 0.92 12.78 9.43
C VAL A 342 0.11 11.51 9.69
N SER A 343 -1.08 11.62 10.29
CA SER A 343 -1.98 10.48 10.50
C SER A 343 -2.52 9.93 9.19
N GLU A 344 -2.90 10.80 8.26
CA GLU A 344 -3.36 10.39 6.92
C GLU A 344 -2.23 9.73 6.14
N ILE A 345 -1.04 10.33 6.14
CA ILE A 345 0.14 9.77 5.48
C ILE A 345 0.46 8.37 6.03
N SER A 346 0.52 8.21 7.35
CA SER A 346 0.85 6.94 7.99
C SER A 346 -0.14 5.82 7.62
N ARG A 347 -1.45 6.11 7.65
CA ARG A 347 -2.49 5.17 7.20
C ARG A 347 -2.35 4.84 5.72
N GLY A 348 -2.09 5.85 4.90
CA GLY A 348 -1.88 5.66 3.47
C GLY A 348 -0.68 4.77 3.16
N LEU A 349 0.45 4.95 3.85
CA LEU A 349 1.64 4.09 3.71
C LEU A 349 1.33 2.64 4.14
N LYS A 350 0.57 2.45 5.23
CA LYS A 350 0.13 1.10 5.66
C LYS A 350 -0.77 0.45 4.62
N LEU A 351 -1.67 1.21 4.00
CA LEU A 351 -2.50 0.70 2.92
C LEU A 351 -1.67 0.28 1.70
N ILE A 352 -0.66 1.07 1.29
CA ILE A 352 0.26 0.72 0.19
C ILE A 352 1.00 -0.59 0.52
N ALA A 353 1.56 -0.73 1.72
CA ALA A 353 2.27 -1.94 2.14
C ALA A 353 1.37 -3.19 2.06
N ARG A 354 0.10 -3.07 2.49
CA ARG A 354 -0.88 -4.17 2.45
C ARG A 354 -1.33 -4.50 1.03
N GLU A 355 -1.64 -3.49 0.24
CA GLU A 355 -2.13 -3.65 -1.12
C GLU A 355 -1.11 -4.32 -2.04
N LEU A 356 0.15 -3.86 -1.96
CA LEU A 356 1.24 -4.41 -2.77
C LEU A 356 1.85 -5.67 -2.15
N ASN A 357 1.46 -6.03 -0.91
CA ASN A 357 2.00 -7.14 -0.13
C ASN A 357 3.54 -7.09 -0.02
N VAL A 358 4.08 -5.89 0.28
CA VAL A 358 5.51 -5.58 0.36
C VAL A 358 5.81 -4.90 1.69
N PRO A 359 6.94 -5.20 2.38
CA PRO A 359 7.39 -4.41 3.53
C PRO A 359 7.67 -2.97 3.10
N LEU A 360 7.24 -2.01 3.93
CA LEU A 360 7.47 -0.59 3.71
C LEU A 360 8.18 0.00 4.92
N ILE A 361 9.38 0.55 4.71
CA ILE A 361 10.13 1.30 5.74
C ILE A 361 9.89 2.78 5.51
N ALA A 362 9.29 3.46 6.48
CA ALA A 362 9.16 4.92 6.47
C ALA A 362 10.05 5.53 7.54
N LEU A 363 10.86 6.50 7.13
CA LEU A 363 11.74 7.22 8.04
C LEU A 363 10.97 8.35 8.73
N SER A 364 11.29 8.58 10.00
CA SER A 364 10.70 9.64 10.80
C SER A 364 11.76 10.40 11.58
N GLN A 365 11.57 11.69 11.76
CA GLN A 365 12.41 12.51 12.63
C GLN A 365 11.80 12.59 14.02
N LEU A 366 12.64 12.38 15.05
CA LEU A 366 12.23 12.48 16.46
C LEU A 366 12.17 13.91 16.96
N SER A 367 11.27 14.16 17.91
CA SER A 367 11.19 15.43 18.65
C SER A 367 12.51 15.76 19.35
N ARG A 368 12.79 17.07 19.53
CA ARG A 368 13.95 17.55 20.27
C ARG A 368 13.90 17.19 21.76
N SER A 369 12.75 16.81 22.29
CA SER A 369 12.58 16.40 23.70
C SER A 369 13.45 15.24 24.12
N VAL A 370 13.89 14.39 23.17
CA VAL A 370 14.85 13.29 23.44
C VAL A 370 16.13 13.82 24.08
N GLU A 371 16.66 14.97 23.57
CA GLU A 371 17.94 15.53 23.99
C GLU A 371 17.93 16.10 25.41
N SER A 372 16.75 16.37 25.98
CA SER A 372 16.60 16.84 27.36
C SER A 372 16.64 15.73 28.40
N ARG A 373 16.70 14.48 27.98
CA ARG A 373 16.71 13.28 28.84
C ARG A 373 18.13 12.81 29.11
N THR A 374 18.36 12.23 30.25
CA THR A 374 19.66 11.65 30.60
C THR A 374 19.47 10.16 31.05
N PRO A 375 19.97 9.19 30.27
CA PRO A 375 20.54 9.30 28.92
C PRO A 375 19.47 9.64 27.85
N PRO A 376 19.88 10.23 26.71
CA PRO A 376 18.96 10.68 25.65
C PRO A 376 18.50 9.52 24.76
N ILE A 377 17.99 8.46 25.35
CA ILE A 377 17.49 7.27 24.67
C ILE A 377 16.08 7.54 24.12
N PRO A 378 15.84 7.32 22.82
CA PRO A 378 14.53 7.50 22.21
C PRO A 378 13.46 6.57 22.78
N GLN A 379 12.22 7.06 22.83
CA GLN A 379 11.03 6.33 23.28
C GLN A 379 9.85 6.60 22.34
N LEU A 380 8.80 5.76 22.36
CA LEU A 380 7.60 5.93 21.52
C LEU A 380 6.96 7.32 21.66
N ALA A 381 6.97 7.89 22.86
CA ALA A 381 6.45 9.24 23.12
C ALA A 381 7.20 10.36 22.35
N ASP A 382 8.41 10.09 21.84
CA ASP A 382 9.20 11.07 21.08
C ASP A 382 8.76 11.18 19.62
N LEU A 383 7.87 10.29 19.16
CA LEU A 383 7.09 10.39 17.92
C LEU A 383 5.90 11.37 18.05
N ARG A 384 5.94 12.34 18.94
CA ARG A 384 4.86 13.11 19.58
C ARG A 384 3.91 13.86 18.66
N GLU A 385 4.34 14.27 17.48
CA GLU A 385 3.46 14.87 16.46
C GLU A 385 2.72 13.81 15.62
N SER A 386 2.85 12.53 16.01
CA SER A 386 2.55 11.38 15.20
C SER A 386 2.07 10.19 16.04
N GLY A 387 1.22 10.41 17.04
CA GLY A 387 0.64 9.32 17.86
C GLY A 387 -0.06 8.24 17.02
N SER A 388 -0.52 8.59 15.83
CA SER A 388 -1.08 7.67 14.84
C SER A 388 -0.02 6.79 14.18
N ILE A 389 1.21 7.29 13.95
CA ILE A 389 2.32 6.48 13.40
C ILE A 389 2.57 5.27 14.30
N GLU A 390 2.58 5.49 15.62
CA GLU A 390 2.73 4.40 16.58
C GLU A 390 1.61 3.36 16.43
N GLN A 391 0.37 3.79 16.22
CA GLN A 391 -0.78 2.88 16.10
C GLN A 391 -0.76 2.09 14.80
N ASP A 392 -0.47 2.75 13.68
CA ASP A 392 -0.52 2.18 12.33
C ASP A 392 0.67 1.24 12.05
N ALA A 393 1.86 1.55 12.61
CA ALA A 393 3.07 0.78 12.40
C ALA A 393 3.02 -0.62 13.03
N ASP A 394 3.56 -1.60 12.34
CA ASP A 394 3.76 -2.96 12.88
C ASP A 394 5.05 -3.04 13.68
N ILE A 395 6.10 -2.36 13.21
CA ILE A 395 7.39 -2.24 13.89
C ILE A 395 7.74 -0.75 14.02
N VAL A 396 8.19 -0.35 15.20
CA VAL A 396 8.81 0.95 15.44
C VAL A 396 10.20 0.73 16.00
N SER A 397 11.18 1.28 15.30
CA SER A 397 12.59 1.19 15.67
C SER A 397 13.25 2.56 15.76
N PHE A 398 14.20 2.69 16.66
CA PHE A 398 14.97 3.91 16.90
C PHE A 398 16.45 3.67 16.71
N ILE A 399 17.12 4.61 16.06
CA ILE A 399 18.58 4.65 16.02
C ILE A 399 19.08 5.51 17.18
N TYR A 400 19.93 4.94 18.01
CA TYR A 400 20.61 5.64 19.09
C TYR A 400 22.11 5.36 19.00
N ARG A 401 22.91 6.43 18.99
CA ARG A 401 24.38 6.34 18.94
C ARG A 401 24.95 6.95 20.22
N PRO A 402 25.34 6.11 21.22
CA PRO A 402 25.91 6.61 22.46
C PRO A 402 27.15 7.48 22.23
N GLY A 403 28.05 7.08 21.30
CA GLY A 403 29.26 7.84 20.97
C GLY A 403 29.03 9.23 20.39
N TYR A 404 27.83 9.55 19.92
CA TYR A 404 27.48 10.92 19.51
C TYR A 404 27.34 11.85 20.74
N TYR A 405 26.84 11.32 21.86
CA TYR A 405 26.64 12.07 23.10
C TYR A 405 27.82 11.94 24.06
N GLU A 406 28.64 10.90 23.91
CA GLU A 406 29.83 10.61 24.69
C GLU A 406 31.06 10.45 23.77
N PRO A 407 31.54 11.53 23.11
CA PRO A 407 32.57 11.44 22.08
C PRO A 407 33.93 11.00 22.63
N ASP A 408 34.18 11.23 23.93
CA ASP A 408 35.42 10.87 24.59
C ASP A 408 35.47 9.42 25.11
N ASN A 409 34.35 8.66 24.95
CA ASN A 409 34.26 7.27 25.38
C ASN A 409 34.59 6.30 24.24
N PRO A 410 35.79 5.70 24.18
CA PRO A 410 36.18 4.85 23.07
C PRO A 410 35.36 3.55 22.94
N GLU A 411 34.75 3.09 24.04
CA GLU A 411 33.96 1.84 24.03
C GLU A 411 32.67 1.94 23.22
N VAL A 412 32.12 3.15 23.12
CA VAL A 412 30.81 3.39 22.46
C VAL A 412 30.93 4.21 21.15
N GLN A 413 32.12 4.67 20.80
CA GLN A 413 32.34 5.66 19.73
C GLN A 413 31.67 5.27 18.40
N ASN A 414 31.77 4.02 18.00
CA ASN A 414 31.23 3.52 16.73
C ASN A 414 30.04 2.55 16.92
N ILE A 415 29.57 2.42 18.13
CA ILE A 415 28.42 1.56 18.43
C ILE A 415 27.13 2.31 18.14
N THR A 416 26.22 1.61 17.49
CA THR A 416 24.85 2.08 17.21
C THR A 416 23.87 1.07 17.76
N ASP A 417 22.99 1.52 18.61
CA ASP A 417 21.86 0.73 19.11
C ASP A 417 20.65 0.95 18.18
N LEU A 418 20.18 -0.11 17.55
CA LEU A 418 18.89 -0.16 16.88
C LEU A 418 17.87 -0.74 17.87
N ILE A 419 17.01 0.13 18.41
CA ILE A 419 16.06 -0.20 19.46
C ILE A 419 14.71 -0.50 18.83
N ILE A 420 14.24 -1.75 18.86
CA ILE A 420 12.90 -2.14 18.45
C ILE A 420 11.97 -1.89 19.65
N ALA A 421 11.26 -0.75 19.62
CA ALA A 421 10.41 -0.30 20.71
C ALA A 421 8.97 -0.82 20.62
N LYS A 422 8.53 -1.16 19.40
CA LYS A 422 7.24 -1.80 19.13
C LYS A 422 7.43 -2.88 18.07
N HIS A 423 6.82 -4.04 18.30
CA HIS A 423 6.74 -5.14 17.34
C HIS A 423 5.43 -5.89 17.55
N ARG A 424 4.49 -5.84 16.58
CA ARG A 424 3.17 -6.48 16.70
C ARG A 424 3.26 -8.00 16.80
N ASN A 425 4.17 -8.59 16.02
CA ASN A 425 4.23 -10.04 15.81
C ASN A 425 5.50 -10.68 16.36
N GLY A 426 6.28 -9.95 17.18
CA GLY A 426 7.56 -10.44 17.68
C GLY A 426 8.05 -9.71 18.93
N PRO A 427 9.27 -10.02 19.38
CA PRO A 427 9.86 -9.41 20.54
C PRO A 427 10.29 -7.96 20.30
N VAL A 428 10.30 -7.18 21.37
CA VAL A 428 10.97 -5.89 21.43
C VAL A 428 12.37 -6.08 22.01
N GLY A 429 13.29 -5.18 21.72
CA GLY A 429 14.65 -5.30 22.21
C GLY A 429 15.63 -4.36 21.51
N LYS A 430 16.89 -4.68 21.61
CA LYS A 430 17.98 -3.88 21.08
C LYS A 430 18.94 -4.74 20.26
N VAL A 431 19.26 -4.28 19.06
CA VAL A 431 20.30 -4.83 18.20
C VAL A 431 21.46 -3.83 18.15
N GLN A 432 22.68 -4.30 18.29
CA GLN A 432 23.86 -3.47 18.18
C GLN A 432 24.52 -3.62 16.82
N LEU A 433 24.83 -2.48 16.19
CA LEU A 433 25.55 -2.39 14.94
C LEU A 433 26.82 -1.58 15.13
N TYR A 434 27.83 -1.88 14.34
CA TYR A 434 29.03 -1.06 14.21
C TYR A 434 28.85 -0.08 13.05
N PHE A 435 29.12 1.19 13.26
CA PHE A 435 29.02 2.23 12.24
C PHE A 435 30.42 2.73 11.82
N HIS A 436 30.71 2.66 10.54
CA HIS A 436 31.88 3.25 9.90
C HIS A 436 31.52 4.61 9.28
N PRO A 437 31.89 5.72 9.93
CA PRO A 437 31.49 7.07 9.43
C PRO A 437 32.07 7.40 8.07
N GLU A 438 33.34 7.06 7.83
CA GLU A 438 34.08 7.36 6.60
C GLU A 438 33.45 6.67 5.37
N ARG A 439 33.01 5.42 5.55
CA ARG A 439 32.44 4.58 4.49
C ARG A 439 30.90 4.60 4.46
N LEU A 440 30.29 5.35 5.34
CA LEU A 440 28.82 5.40 5.53
C LEU A 440 28.20 3.99 5.63
N ARG A 441 28.84 3.10 6.39
CA ARG A 441 28.48 1.68 6.47
C ARG A 441 28.15 1.24 7.87
N PHE A 442 27.00 0.55 8.01
CA PHE A 442 26.65 -0.22 9.20
C PHE A 442 27.02 -1.68 9.00
N MET A 443 27.50 -2.34 10.05
CA MET A 443 27.86 -3.76 10.05
C MET A 443 27.33 -4.46 11.29
N SER A 444 27.04 -5.75 11.17
CA SER A 444 26.73 -6.59 12.34
C SER A 444 27.96 -6.69 13.25
N LEU A 445 27.74 -6.64 14.56
CA LEU A 445 28.81 -6.93 15.53
C LEU A 445 28.99 -8.45 15.60
N ASP A 446 30.18 -8.94 15.25
CA ASP A 446 30.57 -10.32 15.53
C ASP A 446 30.76 -10.48 17.05
N ARG A 447 29.75 -10.98 17.73
CA ARG A 447 29.92 -11.52 19.08
C ARG A 447 30.61 -12.85 18.90
N LYS A 448 31.94 -12.91 19.13
CA LYS A 448 32.62 -14.18 19.37
C LYS A 448 31.82 -14.91 20.44
N HIS A 449 31.39 -16.14 20.13
CA HIS A 449 30.68 -17.00 21.05
C HIS A 449 31.40 -17.03 22.40
N GLU A 450 30.75 -16.48 23.47
CA GLU A 450 31.00 -16.89 24.83
C GLU A 450 30.23 -18.17 25.11
#